data_d674c0540bb60d6b861329f516ab3b29
#
_entry.id   d674c0540bb60d6b861329f516ab3b29
#
_cell.length_a   1.000
_cell.length_b   1.000
_cell.length_c   1.000
_cell.angle_alpha   90.00
_cell.angle_beta   90.00
_cell.angle_gamma   90.00
#
_symmetry.space_group_name_H-M   'P 1'
#
loop_
_entity.id
_entity.type
_entity.pdbx_description
1 polymer ?
#
loop_
_entity_poly.entity_id
_entity_poly.type
_entity_poly.pdbx_seq_one_letter_code
_entity_poly.pdbx_strand_id
1 'polypeptide(L)'
;MRSVYRVLAWLIAAEVAIQAMVMVYAIAGLGIWVDKGGVFDRAVFESEEFAFPELVGAMIHGINGMMVIPALALLLLMVSFFAKVPGAVKWAALVLLLVVLQVMLGLLGHGAAIFGALHGLNALLLFSTAVYTGLRVKRPTPVEATRVTAGVSR
;
A
#
# COMPACT_ATOMS: atom_id res chain seq x y z
N MET A 1 -8.05 -18.27 -8.74
CA MET A 1 -6.88 -17.36 -8.80
C MET A 1 -7.22 -15.94 -9.29
N ARG A 2 -8.09 -15.74 -10.32
CA ARG A 2 -8.47 -14.37 -10.79
C ARG A 2 -9.03 -13.47 -9.66
N SER A 3 -9.95 -14.00 -8.86
CA SER A 3 -10.57 -13.26 -7.75
C SER A 3 -9.53 -12.90 -6.67
N VAL A 4 -8.63 -13.82 -6.33
CA VAL A 4 -7.56 -13.58 -5.35
C VAL A 4 -6.62 -12.48 -5.85
N TYR A 5 -6.17 -12.56 -7.10
CA TYR A 5 -5.34 -11.53 -7.74
C TYR A 5 -6.00 -10.14 -7.67
N ARG A 6 -7.30 -10.07 -8.00
CA ARG A 6 -8.08 -8.83 -7.93
C ARG A 6 -8.19 -8.30 -6.51
N VAL A 7 -8.51 -9.17 -5.53
CA VAL A 7 -8.63 -8.77 -4.12
C VAL A 7 -7.30 -8.24 -3.60
N LEU A 8 -6.17 -8.92 -3.88
CA LEU A 8 -4.85 -8.46 -3.47
C LEU A 8 -4.51 -7.08 -4.05
N ALA A 9 -4.82 -6.83 -5.32
CA ALA A 9 -4.59 -5.52 -5.92
C ALA A 9 -5.42 -4.41 -5.24
N TRP A 10 -6.68 -4.68 -4.90
CA TRP A 10 -7.52 -3.74 -4.15
C TRP A 10 -7.08 -3.55 -2.70
N LEU A 11 -6.60 -4.62 -2.05
CA LEU A 11 -6.04 -4.52 -0.70
C LEU A 11 -4.81 -3.62 -0.69
N ILE A 12 -3.88 -3.76 -1.66
CA ILE A 12 -2.72 -2.88 -1.78
C ILE A 12 -3.16 -1.42 -1.97
N ALA A 13 -4.14 -1.15 -2.84
CA ALA A 13 -4.65 0.21 -3.01
C ALA A 13 -5.27 0.77 -1.72
N ALA A 14 -6.07 -0.03 -1.00
CA ALA A 14 -6.64 0.37 0.27
C ALA A 14 -5.55 0.64 1.33
N GLU A 15 -4.55 -0.22 1.41
CA GLU A 15 -3.42 -0.04 2.34
C GLU A 15 -2.63 1.24 2.03
N VAL A 16 -2.39 1.58 0.78
CA VAL A 16 -1.73 2.86 0.42
C VAL A 16 -2.57 4.06 0.87
N ALA A 17 -3.90 4.00 0.74
CA ALA A 17 -4.77 5.06 1.24
C ALA A 17 -4.74 5.15 2.79
N ILE A 18 -4.74 4.01 3.47
CA ILE A 18 -4.59 3.93 4.94
C ILE A 18 -3.24 4.53 5.36
N GLN A 19 -2.16 4.23 4.65
CA GLN A 19 -0.83 4.79 4.91
C GLN A 19 -0.81 6.33 4.88
N ALA A 20 -1.47 6.92 3.88
CA ALA A 20 -1.59 8.37 3.80
C ALA A 20 -2.40 8.92 4.98
N MET A 21 -3.52 8.27 5.33
CA MET A 21 -4.39 8.68 6.43
C MET A 21 -3.67 8.65 7.78
N VAL A 22 -2.99 7.56 8.12
CA VAL A 22 -2.33 7.42 9.43
C VAL A 22 -1.12 8.35 9.56
N MET A 23 -0.43 8.65 8.45
CA MET A 23 0.67 9.62 8.46
C MET A 23 0.17 11.05 8.66
N VAL A 24 -0.91 11.44 7.97
CA VAL A 24 -1.55 12.76 8.16
C VAL A 24 -2.09 12.90 9.60
N TYR A 25 -2.65 11.84 10.18
CA TYR A 25 -3.09 11.81 11.57
C TYR A 25 -1.93 12.08 12.54
N ALA A 26 -0.78 11.45 12.34
CA ALA A 26 0.42 11.67 13.16
C ALA A 26 0.95 13.11 13.02
N ILE A 27 1.01 13.63 11.79
CA ILE A 27 1.49 15.00 11.54
C ILE A 27 0.52 16.06 12.12
N ALA A 28 -0.79 15.85 12.03
CA ALA A 28 -1.77 16.73 12.65
C ALA A 28 -1.65 16.73 14.18
N GLY A 29 -1.46 15.54 14.78
CA GLY A 29 -1.21 15.39 16.21
C GLY A 29 0.07 16.10 16.66
N LEU A 30 1.15 15.98 15.89
CA LEU A 30 2.40 16.72 16.12
C LEU A 30 2.16 18.23 16.16
N GLY A 31 1.42 18.78 15.19
CA GLY A 31 1.09 20.21 15.17
C GLY A 31 0.33 20.64 16.43
N ILE A 32 -0.72 19.91 16.81
CA ILE A 32 -1.52 20.17 18.00
C ILE A 32 -0.66 20.09 19.28
N TRP A 33 0.24 19.11 19.37
CA TRP A 33 1.11 18.93 20.53
C TRP A 33 2.13 20.07 20.66
N VAL A 34 2.74 20.50 19.54
CA VAL A 34 3.67 21.64 19.51
C VAL A 34 2.96 22.95 19.89
N ASP A 35 1.75 23.19 19.40
CA ASP A 35 0.93 24.37 19.77
C ASP A 35 0.62 24.44 21.28
N LYS A 36 0.61 23.27 21.95
CA LYS A 36 0.44 23.15 23.42
C LYS A 36 1.75 23.26 24.20
N GLY A 37 2.87 23.58 23.55
CA GLY A 37 4.18 23.75 24.18
C GLY A 37 5.09 22.51 24.14
N GLY A 38 4.72 21.48 23.39
CA GLY A 38 5.58 20.33 23.15
C GLY A 38 6.83 20.72 22.35
N VAL A 39 7.98 20.14 22.69
CA VAL A 39 9.25 20.37 22.00
C VAL A 39 9.65 19.11 21.26
N PHE A 40 9.63 19.18 19.92
CA PHE A 40 10.01 18.07 19.07
C PHE A 40 11.52 18.05 18.83
N ASP A 41 12.21 17.34 19.68
CA ASP A 41 13.66 17.21 19.68
C ASP A 41 14.12 15.73 19.55
N ARG A 42 15.44 15.53 19.64
CA ARG A 42 16.03 14.20 19.52
C ARG A 42 15.57 13.24 20.64
N ALA A 43 15.31 13.76 21.84
CA ALA A 43 14.88 12.95 22.98
C ALA A 43 13.50 12.31 22.72
N VAL A 44 12.62 12.98 21.99
CA VAL A 44 11.32 12.46 21.57
C VAL A 44 11.47 11.26 20.63
N PHE A 45 12.47 11.30 19.72
CA PHE A 45 12.75 10.16 18.83
C PHE A 45 13.39 8.97 19.54
N GLU A 46 14.14 9.19 20.60
CA GLU A 46 14.84 8.17 21.36
C GLU A 46 13.98 7.62 22.50
N SER A 47 12.81 8.22 22.77
CA SER A 47 11.86 7.78 23.78
C SER A 47 11.12 6.51 23.34
N GLU A 48 10.96 5.55 24.26
CA GLU A 48 10.06 4.40 24.06
C GLU A 48 8.59 4.75 24.27
N GLU A 49 8.30 5.92 24.86
CA GLU A 49 6.94 6.42 25.10
C GLU A 49 6.47 7.37 24.00
N PHE A 50 5.18 7.30 23.67
CA PHE A 50 4.60 8.26 22.75
C PHE A 50 4.50 9.64 23.39
N ALA A 51 5.20 10.64 22.84
CA ALA A 51 5.13 12.02 23.29
C ALA A 51 3.72 12.62 23.13
N PHE A 52 2.94 12.12 22.19
CA PHE A 52 1.53 12.44 21.96
C PHE A 52 0.82 11.22 21.37
N PRO A 53 -0.50 11.02 21.61
CA PRO A 53 -1.22 9.81 21.23
C PRO A 53 -1.21 9.53 19.72
N GLU A 54 -1.25 10.56 18.89
CA GLU A 54 -1.33 10.45 17.44
C GLU A 54 -0.03 9.93 16.80
N LEU A 55 1.09 9.89 17.55
CA LEU A 55 2.37 9.34 17.09
C LEU A 55 2.24 7.84 16.74
N VAL A 56 1.24 7.14 17.29
CA VAL A 56 0.88 5.77 16.87
C VAL A 56 0.64 5.66 15.36
N GLY A 57 0.16 6.72 14.71
CA GLY A 57 -0.02 6.75 13.27
C GLY A 57 1.29 6.60 12.50
N ALA A 58 2.38 7.23 12.96
CA ALA A 58 3.71 7.07 12.37
C ALA A 58 4.25 5.65 12.57
N MET A 59 4.02 5.04 13.74
CA MET A 59 4.39 3.65 14.01
C MET A 59 3.65 2.69 13.09
N ILE A 60 2.33 2.84 12.94
CA ILE A 60 1.51 2.02 12.02
C ILE A 60 2.01 2.21 10.58
N HIS A 61 2.29 3.44 10.16
CA HIS A 61 2.85 3.73 8.84
C HIS A 61 4.15 2.97 8.61
N GLY A 62 5.09 3.00 9.55
CA GLY A 62 6.37 2.32 9.44
C GLY A 62 6.21 0.80 9.34
N ILE A 63 5.52 0.18 10.30
CA ILE A 63 5.35 -1.29 10.35
C ILE A 63 4.59 -1.80 9.12
N ASN A 64 3.44 -1.19 8.82
CA ASN A 64 2.60 -1.62 7.71
C ASN A 64 3.30 -1.38 6.35
N GLY A 65 3.96 -0.24 6.18
CA GLY A 65 4.71 0.09 4.97
C GLY A 65 5.91 -0.81 4.71
N MET A 66 6.60 -1.27 5.75
CA MET A 66 7.79 -2.13 5.63
C MET A 66 7.48 -3.63 5.61
N MET A 67 6.32 -4.06 6.13
CA MET A 67 6.01 -5.49 6.27
C MET A 67 4.77 -5.90 5.48
N VAL A 68 3.62 -5.27 5.75
CA VAL A 68 2.33 -5.74 5.21
C VAL A 68 2.23 -5.47 3.71
N ILE A 69 2.50 -4.25 3.26
CA ILE A 69 2.39 -3.88 1.84
C ILE A 69 3.39 -4.66 0.97
N PRO A 70 4.68 -4.80 1.34
CA PRO A 70 5.61 -5.67 0.61
C PRO A 70 5.18 -7.13 0.56
N ALA A 71 4.65 -7.68 1.66
CA ALA A 71 4.14 -9.05 1.68
C ALA A 71 2.94 -9.22 0.72
N LEU A 72 1.99 -8.28 0.71
CA LEU A 72 0.86 -8.29 -0.22
C LEU A 72 1.31 -8.17 -1.68
N ALA A 73 2.32 -7.34 -1.97
CA ALA A 73 2.85 -7.19 -3.32
C ALA A 73 3.57 -8.45 -3.81
N LEU A 74 4.31 -9.13 -2.94
CA LEU A 74 4.92 -10.44 -3.24
C LEU A 74 3.84 -11.50 -3.48
N LEU A 75 2.81 -11.56 -2.65
CA LEU A 75 1.67 -12.47 -2.84
C LEU A 75 0.94 -12.17 -4.16
N LEU A 76 0.75 -10.89 -4.51
CA LEU A 76 0.15 -10.49 -5.78
C LEU A 76 0.99 -11.01 -6.96
N LEU A 77 2.32 -10.88 -6.90
CA LEU A 77 3.22 -11.37 -7.92
C LEU A 77 3.14 -12.91 -8.02
N MET A 78 3.19 -13.64 -6.92
CA MET A 78 3.07 -15.11 -6.93
C MET A 78 1.74 -15.57 -7.53
N VAL A 79 0.63 -14.97 -7.10
CA VAL A 79 -0.72 -15.32 -7.61
C VAL A 79 -0.87 -14.96 -9.09
N SER A 80 -0.15 -13.94 -9.57
CA SER A 80 -0.23 -13.48 -10.96
C SER A 80 0.13 -14.55 -12.00
N PHE A 81 1.05 -15.48 -11.67
CA PHE A 81 1.43 -16.58 -12.55
C PHE A 81 0.27 -17.56 -12.79
N PHE A 82 -0.70 -17.63 -11.88
CA PHE A 82 -1.84 -18.55 -11.93
C PHE A 82 -3.16 -17.85 -12.21
N ALA A 83 -3.16 -16.52 -12.32
CA ALA A 83 -4.39 -15.72 -12.44
C ALA A 83 -5.09 -15.87 -13.78
N LYS A 84 -4.36 -16.27 -14.86
CA LYS A 84 -4.88 -16.35 -16.24
C LYS A 84 -5.54 -15.03 -16.70
N VAL A 85 -4.93 -13.89 -16.32
CA VAL A 85 -5.31 -12.54 -16.72
C VAL A 85 -4.22 -12.00 -17.64
N PRO A 86 -4.54 -11.48 -18.84
CA PRO A 86 -3.53 -10.95 -19.75
C PRO A 86 -2.68 -9.86 -19.09
N GLY A 87 -1.36 -10.05 -19.10
CA GLY A 87 -0.41 -9.11 -18.49
C GLY A 87 -0.40 -9.09 -16.96
N ALA A 88 -1.00 -10.07 -16.26
CA ALA A 88 -1.03 -10.12 -14.80
C ALA A 88 0.35 -10.00 -14.18
N VAL A 89 1.32 -10.78 -14.66
CA VAL A 89 2.71 -10.77 -14.16
C VAL A 89 3.36 -9.41 -14.34
N LYS A 90 3.20 -8.79 -15.51
CA LYS A 90 3.75 -7.45 -15.78
C LYS A 90 3.25 -6.40 -14.77
N TRP A 91 1.94 -6.37 -14.52
CA TRP A 91 1.34 -5.38 -13.61
C TRP A 91 1.66 -5.68 -12.15
N ALA A 92 1.68 -6.95 -11.74
CA ALA A 92 2.11 -7.33 -10.40
C ALA A 92 3.58 -7.02 -10.15
N ALA A 93 4.46 -7.24 -11.14
CA ALA A 93 5.87 -6.87 -11.05
C ALA A 93 6.06 -5.35 -10.96
N LEU A 94 5.26 -4.56 -11.69
CA LEU A 94 5.29 -3.10 -11.59
C LEU A 94 4.84 -2.62 -10.21
N VAL A 95 3.76 -3.21 -9.64
CA VAL A 95 3.32 -2.91 -8.27
C VAL A 95 4.45 -3.21 -7.29
N LEU A 96 5.09 -4.38 -7.37
CA LEU A 96 6.19 -4.75 -6.48
C LEU A 96 7.38 -3.79 -6.62
N LEU A 97 7.74 -3.42 -7.86
CA LEU A 97 8.82 -2.44 -8.10
C LEU A 97 8.52 -1.09 -7.43
N LEU A 98 7.28 -0.59 -7.58
CA LEU A 98 6.86 0.66 -6.94
C LEU A 98 6.83 0.54 -5.41
N VAL A 99 6.49 -0.64 -4.85
CA VAL A 99 6.57 -0.89 -3.40
C VAL A 99 8.02 -0.86 -2.91
N VAL A 100 8.96 -1.51 -3.62
CA VAL A 100 10.38 -1.46 -3.27
C VAL A 100 10.89 -0.02 -3.31
N LEU A 101 10.58 0.72 -4.37
CA LEU A 101 10.94 2.13 -4.49
C LEU A 101 10.30 2.96 -3.36
N GLN A 102 9.05 2.68 -2.98
CA GLN A 102 8.34 3.35 -1.88
C GLN A 102 9.09 3.21 -0.56
N VAL A 103 9.50 1.99 -0.21
CA VAL A 103 10.26 1.73 1.02
C VAL A 103 11.62 2.46 0.97
N MET A 104 12.35 2.36 -0.14
CA MET A 104 13.65 3.03 -0.29
C MET A 104 13.53 4.55 -0.16
N LEU A 105 12.55 5.16 -0.83
CA LEU A 105 12.33 6.61 -0.75
C LEU A 105 11.91 7.05 0.66
N GLY A 106 11.11 6.24 1.37
CA GLY A 106 10.75 6.49 2.76
C GLY A 106 11.97 6.52 3.68
N LEU A 107 12.85 5.51 3.57
CA LEU A 107 14.08 5.44 4.37
C LEU A 107 15.04 6.60 4.05
N LEU A 108 15.24 6.93 2.77
CA LEU A 108 16.08 8.03 2.34
C LEU A 108 15.50 9.39 2.72
N GLY A 109 14.18 9.49 2.87
CA GLY A 109 13.46 10.70 3.31
C GLY A 109 13.90 11.21 4.69
N HIS A 110 14.41 10.34 5.56
CA HIS A 110 15.00 10.76 6.83
C HIS A 110 16.31 11.56 6.68
N GLY A 111 17.01 11.41 5.56
CA GLY A 111 18.26 12.13 5.28
C GLY A 111 18.08 13.37 4.42
N ALA A 112 17.07 13.42 3.54
CA ALA A 112 16.84 14.56 2.67
C ALA A 112 15.36 14.67 2.27
N ALA A 113 14.77 15.85 2.46
CA ALA A 113 13.35 16.12 2.24
C ALA A 113 12.87 15.81 0.80
N ILE A 114 13.76 15.92 -0.20
CA ILE A 114 13.42 15.60 -1.58
C ILE A 114 12.98 14.13 -1.74
N PHE A 115 13.60 13.19 -1.02
CA PHE A 115 13.20 11.78 -1.06
C PHE A 115 11.82 11.56 -0.40
N GLY A 116 11.50 12.35 0.65
CA GLY A 116 10.15 12.37 1.23
C GLY A 116 9.10 12.86 0.22
N ALA A 117 9.41 13.92 -0.54
CA ALA A 117 8.52 14.39 -1.61
C ALA A 117 8.34 13.35 -2.72
N LEU A 118 9.42 12.69 -3.14
CA LEU A 118 9.38 11.61 -4.13
C LEU A 118 8.64 10.38 -3.61
N HIS A 119 8.75 10.07 -2.30
CA HIS A 119 7.96 9.04 -1.64
C HIS A 119 6.46 9.32 -1.78
N GLY A 120 6.02 10.55 -1.51
CA GLY A 120 4.63 10.95 -1.69
C GLY A 120 4.14 10.81 -3.15
N LEU A 121 4.96 11.25 -4.12
CA LEU A 121 4.65 11.10 -5.54
C LEU A 121 4.56 9.61 -5.95
N ASN A 122 5.52 8.80 -5.52
CA ASN A 122 5.51 7.37 -5.81
C ASN A 122 4.32 6.65 -5.16
N ALA A 123 3.84 7.10 -3.99
CA ALA A 123 2.62 6.57 -3.38
C ALA A 123 1.40 6.73 -4.29
N LEU A 124 1.25 7.87 -4.97
CA LEU A 124 0.18 8.08 -5.96
C LEU A 124 0.30 7.16 -7.17
N LEU A 125 1.53 6.93 -7.66
CA LEU A 125 1.79 6.00 -8.76
C LEU A 125 1.47 4.56 -8.34
N LEU A 126 1.88 4.14 -7.14
CA LEU A 126 1.60 2.83 -6.59
C LEU A 126 0.10 2.60 -6.42
N PHE A 127 -0.61 3.56 -5.81
CA PHE A 127 -2.06 3.53 -5.66
C PHE A 127 -2.75 3.35 -7.00
N SER A 128 -2.43 4.22 -7.97
CA SER A 128 -3.05 4.21 -9.31
C SER A 128 -2.76 2.90 -10.05
N THR A 129 -1.54 2.36 -9.93
CA THR A 129 -1.14 1.10 -10.54
C THR A 129 -1.87 -0.08 -9.90
N ALA A 130 -2.03 -0.10 -8.57
CA ALA A 130 -2.77 -1.14 -7.86
C ALA A 130 -4.26 -1.13 -8.24
N VAL A 131 -4.90 0.06 -8.28
CA VAL A 131 -6.28 0.23 -8.73
C VAL A 131 -6.44 -0.29 -10.17
N TYR A 132 -5.58 0.15 -11.08
CA TYR A 132 -5.61 -0.30 -12.48
C TYR A 132 -5.47 -1.81 -12.59
N THR A 133 -4.56 -2.40 -11.81
CA THR A 133 -4.33 -3.86 -11.75
C THR A 133 -5.61 -4.60 -11.33
N GLY A 134 -6.33 -4.09 -10.35
CA GLY A 134 -7.61 -4.65 -9.89
C GLY A 134 -8.73 -4.51 -10.93
N LEU A 135 -8.81 -3.36 -11.62
CA LEU A 135 -9.83 -3.09 -12.63
C LEU A 135 -9.68 -3.93 -13.90
N ARG A 136 -8.45 -4.34 -14.26
CA ARG A 136 -8.19 -5.18 -15.43
C ARG A 136 -8.81 -6.58 -15.35
N VAL A 137 -9.14 -7.05 -14.16
CA VAL A 137 -9.79 -8.34 -13.96
C VAL A 137 -11.28 -8.21 -14.28
N LYS A 138 -11.65 -8.47 -15.53
CA LYS A 138 -13.06 -8.46 -15.96
C LYS A 138 -13.86 -9.50 -15.16
N ARG A 139 -15.04 -9.13 -14.69
CA ARG A 139 -16.00 -10.09 -14.14
C ARG A 139 -16.50 -10.99 -15.29
N PRO A 140 -16.67 -12.33 -15.06
CA PRO A 140 -17.36 -13.15 -16.01
C PRO A 140 -18.74 -12.55 -16.30
N THR A 141 -19.11 -12.48 -17.57
CA THR A 141 -20.48 -12.06 -17.92
C THR A 141 -21.48 -13.15 -17.44
N PRO A 142 -22.72 -12.79 -17.11
CA PRO A 142 -23.75 -13.75 -16.70
C PRO A 142 -23.91 -14.92 -17.68
N VAL A 143 -23.74 -14.69 -18.98
CA VAL A 143 -23.80 -15.69 -20.04
C VAL A 143 -22.63 -16.69 -19.94
N GLU A 144 -21.44 -16.23 -19.57
CA GLU A 144 -20.24 -17.07 -19.41
C GLU A 144 -20.33 -17.95 -18.14
N ALA A 145 -20.91 -17.40 -17.06
CA ALA A 145 -21.17 -18.13 -15.82
C ALA A 145 -22.18 -19.26 -16.03
N THR A 146 -23.25 -19.03 -16.80
CA THR A 146 -24.28 -20.04 -17.12
C THR A 146 -23.72 -21.17 -17.99
N ARG A 147 -22.78 -20.88 -18.91
CA ARG A 147 -22.13 -21.92 -19.73
C ARG A 147 -21.20 -22.81 -18.93
N VAL A 148 -20.50 -22.27 -17.94
CA VAL A 148 -19.61 -23.05 -17.07
C VAL A 148 -20.40 -24.01 -16.20
N THR A 149 -21.53 -23.57 -15.63
CA THR A 149 -22.41 -24.44 -14.82
C THR A 149 -23.10 -25.52 -15.64
N ALA A 150 -23.54 -25.23 -16.87
CA ALA A 150 -24.15 -26.22 -17.78
C ALA A 150 -23.15 -27.24 -18.32
N GLY A 151 -21.86 -26.92 -18.39
CA GLY A 151 -20.79 -27.85 -18.85
C GLY A 151 -20.31 -28.83 -17.77
N VAL A 152 -20.60 -28.58 -16.49
CA VAL A 152 -20.21 -29.48 -15.38
C VAL A 152 -21.26 -30.57 -15.10
N SER A 153 -22.44 -30.47 -15.69
CA SER A 153 -23.55 -31.42 -15.51
C SER A 153 -23.58 -32.52 -16.59
N ARG A 154 -22.53 -32.74 -17.31
CA ARG A 154 -22.33 -33.83 -18.27
C ARG A 154 -21.08 -34.65 -17.90
#